data_c77f3b088619b1ad0398348332fdfd04
#
_entry.id   c77f3b088619b1ad0398348332fdfd04
#
_cell.length_a   1.000
_cell.length_b   1.000
_cell.length_c   1.000
_cell.angle_alpha   90.00
_cell.angle_beta   90.00
_cell.angle_gamma   90.00
#
_symmetry.space_group_name_H-M   'P 1'
#
loop_
_entity.id
_entity.type
_entity.pdbx_description
1 polymer ?
#
loop_
_entity_poly.entity_id
_entity_poly.type
_entity_poly.pdbx_seq_one_letter_code
_entity_poly.pdbx_strand_id
1 'polypeptide(L)'
;MDLNIEFLTKLHQELLQDTYFDYEGEGTSCIDFVTIMGALFYFEHQSKKAKKDNKLIIPVFHAILWEENRPLLEKLIAWILDEPVHLQFQPIDTDLLSPSFLLPNQHDVTLFLDDLDSIIGVAQNAKSSTASDYIRLVNKENEKSKQGKLASFLRSKGTDSTEIITLNSAISKKIRKQQSSVSLCLLVSIAAVKTFFNGGKYVYVYQLSKMNPDPSNVFNIWKKSMHPNTFKHLNDIYAGLDLHLQIQTPILLKSVQSLMLDLPKEYKIQIKNTISCVRMNRNGAILPCGICLSCLQRKIALSSCNSEVYDTFYHCDYEQKISDIENDGDRTIFLESIQQMESICSYLENKLPMLSLEEQYIAKEFANAYYQYMTKYQT
;
A
#
# COMPACT_ATOMS: atom_id res chain seq x y z
N MET A 1 -1.10 -17.79 21.84
CA MET A 1 -2.29 -17.29 21.11
C MET A 1 -2.47 -18.17 19.89
N ASP A 2 -3.62 -18.85 19.80
CA ASP A 2 -3.88 -19.71 18.64
C ASP A 2 -4.27 -18.82 17.46
N LEU A 3 -3.38 -18.76 16.47
CA LEU A 3 -3.70 -18.15 15.17
C LEU A 3 -4.91 -18.87 14.57
N ASN A 4 -5.82 -18.10 13.99
CA ASN A 4 -6.93 -18.70 13.26
C ASN A 4 -6.37 -19.40 12.00
N ILE A 5 -6.18 -20.72 12.13
CA ILE A 5 -5.66 -21.59 11.06
C ILE A 5 -6.53 -21.46 9.79
N GLU A 6 -7.85 -21.28 9.92
CA GLU A 6 -8.76 -21.07 8.80
C GLU A 6 -8.40 -19.80 7.98
N PHE A 7 -7.95 -18.75 8.66
CA PHE A 7 -7.49 -17.52 7.98
C PHE A 7 -6.22 -17.77 7.15
N LEU A 8 -5.23 -18.47 7.73
CA LEU A 8 -3.98 -18.79 7.05
C LEU A 8 -4.21 -19.77 5.89
N THR A 9 -5.05 -20.78 6.09
CA THR A 9 -5.41 -21.75 5.04
C THR A 9 -6.06 -21.05 3.84
N LYS A 10 -7.00 -20.14 4.08
CA LYS A 10 -7.63 -19.35 3.01
C LYS A 10 -6.63 -18.45 2.30
N LEU A 11 -5.71 -17.84 3.05
CA LEU A 11 -4.65 -17.01 2.47
C LEU A 11 -3.75 -17.86 1.56
N HIS A 12 -3.31 -19.02 2.02
CA HIS A 12 -2.49 -19.93 1.22
C HIS A 12 -3.23 -20.41 -0.03
N GLN A 13 -4.49 -20.81 0.09
CA GLN A 13 -5.29 -21.25 -1.06
C GLN A 13 -5.42 -20.14 -2.12
N GLU A 14 -5.66 -18.90 -1.70
CA GLU A 14 -5.77 -17.76 -2.62
C GLU A 14 -4.43 -17.40 -3.27
N LEU A 15 -3.32 -17.54 -2.54
CA LEU A 15 -1.98 -17.26 -3.03
C LEU A 15 -1.48 -18.29 -4.03
N LEU A 16 -1.79 -19.56 -3.78
CA LEU A 16 -1.26 -20.68 -4.56
C LEU A 16 -2.18 -21.09 -5.71
N GLN A 17 -3.38 -20.50 -5.76
CA GLN A 17 -4.26 -20.68 -6.91
C GLN A 17 -3.54 -20.18 -8.16
N ASP A 18 -3.46 -21.04 -9.18
CA ASP A 18 -2.83 -20.76 -10.47
C ASP A 18 -1.32 -20.42 -10.40
N THR A 19 -0.58 -21.01 -9.45
CA THR A 19 0.87 -20.79 -9.29
C THR A 19 1.62 -22.12 -9.41
N TYR A 20 2.72 -22.14 -10.17
CA TYR A 20 3.66 -23.28 -10.12
C TYR A 20 4.30 -23.35 -8.74
N PHE A 21 4.30 -24.53 -8.14
CA PHE A 21 4.77 -24.68 -6.77
C PHE A 21 5.62 -25.97 -6.64
N ASP A 22 6.86 -25.79 -6.21
CA ASP A 22 7.75 -26.90 -5.82
C ASP A 22 7.92 -26.86 -4.29
N TYR A 23 7.58 -27.96 -3.63
CA TYR A 23 7.53 -28.07 -2.17
C TYR A 23 8.89 -28.08 -1.48
N GLU A 24 9.93 -28.48 -2.18
CA GLU A 24 11.25 -28.73 -1.58
C GLU A 24 12.17 -27.51 -1.68
N GLY A 25 11.71 -26.42 -2.30
CA GLY A 25 12.54 -25.27 -2.64
C GLY A 25 12.37 -24.03 -1.76
N GLU A 26 13.13 -23.01 -2.12
CA GLU A 26 13.17 -21.68 -1.50
C GLU A 26 11.79 -20.99 -1.49
N GLY A 27 10.87 -21.39 -2.35
CA GLY A 27 9.53 -20.82 -2.47
C GLY A 27 8.67 -20.95 -1.21
N THR A 28 8.86 -22.01 -0.41
CA THR A 28 8.13 -22.19 0.84
C THR A 28 8.51 -21.17 1.90
N SER A 29 9.73 -20.64 1.89
CA SER A 29 10.14 -19.55 2.79
C SER A 29 9.42 -18.22 2.46
N CYS A 30 9.09 -17.97 1.19
CA CYS A 30 8.25 -16.84 0.79
C CYS A 30 6.83 -16.97 1.37
N ILE A 31 6.27 -18.19 1.36
CA ILE A 31 4.94 -18.48 1.94
C ILE A 31 4.97 -18.32 3.46
N ASP A 32 6.01 -18.79 4.12
CA ASP A 32 6.23 -18.57 5.54
C ASP A 32 6.22 -17.08 5.87
N PHE A 33 6.88 -16.25 5.05
CA PHE A 33 6.92 -14.81 5.28
C PHE A 33 5.52 -14.18 5.17
N VAL A 34 4.70 -14.61 4.22
CA VAL A 34 3.29 -14.17 4.14
C VAL A 34 2.53 -14.62 5.38
N THR A 35 2.77 -15.84 5.88
CA THR A 35 2.15 -16.34 7.11
C THR A 35 2.53 -15.50 8.32
N ILE A 36 3.81 -15.14 8.44
CA ILE A 36 4.31 -14.26 9.50
C ILE A 36 3.66 -12.87 9.42
N MET A 37 3.62 -12.25 8.24
CA MET A 37 2.99 -10.96 8.04
C MET A 37 1.48 -11.02 8.27
N GLY A 38 0.80 -12.11 7.89
CA GLY A 38 -0.61 -12.36 8.18
C GLY A 38 -0.90 -12.48 9.68
N ALA A 39 -0.01 -13.18 10.40
CA ALA A 39 -0.08 -13.30 11.86
C ALA A 39 0.08 -11.95 12.56
N LEU A 40 1.06 -11.14 12.14
CA LEU A 40 1.28 -9.79 12.66
C LEU A 40 0.10 -8.86 12.33
N PHE A 41 -0.46 -8.96 11.13
CA PHE A 41 -1.64 -8.20 10.76
C PHE A 41 -2.84 -8.56 11.65
N TYR A 42 -3.03 -9.83 11.93
CA TYR A 42 -4.08 -10.28 12.86
C TYR A 42 -3.82 -9.79 14.28
N PHE A 43 -2.58 -9.86 14.76
CA PHE A 43 -2.16 -9.38 16.09
C PHE A 43 -2.39 -7.87 16.25
N GLU A 44 -1.99 -7.06 15.27
CA GLU A 44 -2.18 -5.60 15.29
C GLU A 44 -3.64 -5.22 15.51
N HIS A 45 -4.57 -6.01 14.94
CA HIS A 45 -6.00 -5.73 14.97
C HIS A 45 -6.76 -6.33 16.14
N GLN A 46 -6.06 -6.94 17.09
CA GLN A 46 -6.68 -7.43 18.31
C GLN A 46 -6.95 -6.32 19.31
N SER A 47 -7.95 -6.55 20.18
CA SER A 47 -8.21 -5.65 21.28
C SER A 47 -7.01 -5.60 22.25
N LYS A 48 -6.74 -4.44 22.84
CA LYS A 48 -5.67 -4.26 23.85
C LYS A 48 -5.77 -5.29 25.01
N LYS A 49 -6.97 -5.81 25.31
CA LYS A 49 -7.20 -6.87 26.31
C LYS A 49 -6.69 -8.24 25.87
N ALA A 50 -6.68 -8.54 24.58
CA ALA A 50 -6.19 -9.81 24.04
C ALA A 50 -4.67 -9.81 23.82
N LYS A 51 -4.03 -8.64 23.82
CA LYS A 51 -2.57 -8.46 23.67
C LYS A 51 -1.78 -8.69 24.99
N LYS A 52 -2.33 -9.36 25.99
CA LYS A 52 -1.70 -9.52 27.31
C LYS A 52 -0.32 -10.17 27.26
N ASP A 53 -0.10 -11.08 26.32
CA ASP A 53 1.22 -11.70 26.10
C ASP A 53 1.68 -11.31 24.71
N ASN A 54 2.66 -10.43 24.59
CA ASN A 54 3.27 -10.02 23.29
C ASN A 54 3.98 -11.19 22.60
N LYS A 55 3.45 -12.42 22.77
CA LYS A 55 4.01 -13.66 22.21
C LYS A 55 3.11 -14.18 21.11
N LEU A 56 3.69 -14.34 19.92
CA LEU A 56 3.05 -14.95 18.75
C LEU A 56 3.70 -16.28 18.43
N ILE A 57 2.90 -17.35 18.41
CA ILE A 57 3.31 -18.67 17.92
C ILE A 57 2.83 -18.75 16.47
N ILE A 58 3.76 -18.89 15.53
CA ILE A 58 3.50 -18.83 14.09
C ILE A 58 3.87 -20.18 13.48
N PRO A 59 2.92 -20.86 12.82
CA PRO A 59 3.21 -22.07 12.07
C PRO A 59 3.96 -21.72 10.80
N VAL A 60 5.09 -22.38 10.52
CA VAL A 60 5.95 -22.16 9.36
C VAL A 60 6.55 -23.48 8.88
N PHE A 61 6.91 -23.57 7.61
CA PHE A 61 7.56 -24.75 7.04
C PHE A 61 9.03 -24.85 7.49
N HIS A 62 9.72 -23.73 7.56
CA HIS A 62 11.16 -23.65 7.85
C HIS A 62 11.46 -22.97 9.20
N ALA A 63 11.02 -23.58 10.30
CA ALA A 63 11.18 -22.98 11.63
C ALA A 63 12.63 -22.65 11.99
N ILE A 64 13.62 -23.48 11.61
CA ILE A 64 15.03 -23.24 11.88
C ILE A 64 15.52 -22.00 11.11
N LEU A 65 15.22 -21.91 9.81
CA LEU A 65 15.58 -20.76 8.98
C LEU A 65 15.02 -19.44 9.54
N TRP A 66 13.79 -19.49 10.07
CA TRP A 66 13.16 -18.31 10.67
C TRP A 66 13.71 -17.97 12.04
N GLU A 67 14.20 -18.95 12.82
CA GLU A 67 14.96 -18.67 14.04
C GLU A 67 16.30 -17.97 13.75
N GLU A 68 17.00 -18.39 12.70
CA GLU A 68 18.25 -17.74 12.25
C GLU A 68 18.01 -16.31 11.76
N ASN A 69 16.91 -16.06 11.06
CA ASN A 69 16.52 -14.75 10.55
C ASN A 69 15.68 -13.90 11.54
N ARG A 70 15.44 -14.41 12.76
CA ARG A 70 14.69 -13.69 13.80
C ARG A 70 15.16 -12.24 14.02
N PRO A 71 16.47 -11.93 14.09
CA PRO A 71 16.93 -10.55 14.32
C PRO A 71 16.50 -9.57 13.22
N LEU A 72 16.38 -10.01 11.96
CA LEU A 72 15.90 -9.18 10.85
C LEU A 72 14.39 -8.93 10.97
N LEU A 73 13.60 -9.95 11.34
CA LEU A 73 12.18 -9.83 11.60
C LEU A 73 11.89 -8.90 12.78
N GLU A 74 12.61 -9.04 13.88
CA GLU A 74 12.42 -8.21 15.06
C GLU A 74 12.73 -6.73 14.78
N LYS A 75 13.72 -6.43 13.92
CA LYS A 75 13.99 -5.06 13.46
C LYS A 75 12.82 -4.50 12.66
N LEU A 76 12.26 -5.26 11.70
CA LEU A 76 11.10 -4.83 10.95
C LEU A 76 9.90 -4.61 11.88
N ILE A 77 9.63 -5.56 12.77
CA ILE A 77 8.47 -5.52 13.69
C ILE A 77 8.56 -4.34 14.63
N ALA A 78 9.72 -4.13 15.27
CA ALA A 78 9.95 -2.98 16.15
C ALA A 78 9.77 -1.66 15.39
N TRP A 79 10.20 -1.62 14.12
CA TRP A 79 10.02 -0.46 13.26
C TRP A 79 8.54 -0.17 12.93
N ILE A 80 7.76 -1.19 12.56
CA ILE A 80 6.39 -0.99 12.06
C ILE A 80 5.33 -0.90 13.17
N LEU A 81 5.52 -1.59 14.31
CA LEU A 81 4.55 -1.66 15.41
C LEU A 81 4.86 -0.73 16.59
N ASP A 82 6.07 -0.16 16.68
CA ASP A 82 6.54 0.61 17.85
C ASP A 82 6.55 -0.16 19.18
N GLU A 83 6.29 -1.46 19.13
CA GLU A 83 6.27 -2.35 20.31
C GLU A 83 6.99 -3.66 19.99
N PRO A 84 7.72 -4.23 20.95
CA PRO A 84 8.35 -5.53 20.76
C PRO A 84 7.29 -6.63 20.74
N VAL A 85 7.44 -7.57 19.81
CA VAL A 85 6.63 -8.79 19.74
C VAL A 85 7.56 -9.99 19.78
N HIS A 86 7.29 -10.92 20.69
CA HIS A 86 8.07 -12.15 20.81
C HIS A 86 7.53 -13.21 19.85
N LEU A 87 8.33 -13.57 18.87
CA LEU A 87 8.00 -14.59 17.89
C LEU A 87 8.47 -15.97 18.38
N GLN A 88 7.64 -16.97 18.16
CA GLN A 88 8.00 -18.38 18.28
C GLN A 88 7.53 -19.09 17.02
N PHE A 89 8.44 -19.79 16.36
CA PHE A 89 8.13 -20.55 15.15
C PHE A 89 7.83 -21.99 15.51
N GLN A 90 6.74 -22.52 14.93
CA GLN A 90 6.33 -23.91 15.09
C GLN A 90 6.35 -24.58 13.72
N PRO A 91 7.12 -25.67 13.54
CA PRO A 91 7.15 -26.34 12.26
C PRO A 91 5.79 -26.96 11.92
N ILE A 92 5.41 -26.86 10.65
CA ILE A 92 4.25 -27.53 10.08
C ILE A 92 4.67 -28.45 8.94
N ASP A 93 3.81 -29.45 8.65
CA ASP A 93 4.05 -30.40 7.57
C ASP A 93 3.70 -29.78 6.20
N THR A 94 4.47 -30.15 5.18
CA THR A 94 4.31 -29.68 3.78
C THR A 94 3.09 -30.30 3.09
N ASP A 95 2.51 -31.37 3.61
CA ASP A 95 1.33 -32.03 3.02
C ASP A 95 0.08 -31.17 2.87
N LEU A 96 0.11 -29.97 3.43
CA LEU A 96 -1.00 -29.00 3.34
C LEU A 96 -1.07 -28.25 1.98
N LEU A 97 -0.06 -28.37 1.16
CA LEU A 97 0.04 -27.64 -0.10
C LEU A 97 -0.18 -28.60 -1.29
N SER A 98 -0.96 -28.19 -2.29
CA SER A 98 -1.18 -28.95 -3.52
C SER A 98 -0.31 -28.42 -4.66
N PRO A 99 0.47 -29.25 -5.37
CA PRO A 99 1.32 -28.78 -6.46
C PRO A 99 0.50 -28.20 -7.61
N SER A 100 1.02 -27.14 -8.21
CA SER A 100 0.52 -26.57 -9.46
C SER A 100 1.56 -26.77 -10.57
N PHE A 101 1.11 -27.01 -11.80
CA PHE A 101 1.97 -27.32 -12.96
C PHE A 101 2.07 -26.17 -13.97
N LEU A 102 1.73 -24.95 -13.58
CA LEU A 102 1.84 -23.80 -14.47
C LEU A 102 3.30 -23.37 -14.65
N LEU A 103 3.68 -23.11 -15.90
CA LEU A 103 5.03 -22.62 -16.21
C LEU A 103 5.16 -21.14 -15.79
N PRO A 104 6.33 -20.75 -15.23
CA PRO A 104 6.60 -19.35 -14.90
C PRO A 104 6.57 -18.46 -16.15
N ASN A 105 5.95 -17.29 -16.08
CA ASN A 105 5.92 -16.31 -17.16
C ASN A 105 7.11 -15.35 -17.15
N GLN A 106 7.99 -15.43 -16.15
CA GLN A 106 9.16 -14.57 -15.92
C GLN A 106 8.81 -13.07 -15.73
N HIS A 107 7.60 -12.79 -15.29
CA HIS A 107 7.18 -11.42 -15.03
C HIS A 107 7.50 -10.99 -13.60
N ASP A 108 7.95 -9.76 -13.48
CA ASP A 108 7.94 -9.04 -12.21
C ASP A 108 6.50 -8.73 -11.78
N VAL A 109 6.31 -8.36 -10.52
CA VAL A 109 4.96 -8.05 -10.01
C VAL A 109 4.89 -6.61 -9.49
N THR A 110 3.85 -5.92 -9.90
CA THR A 110 3.51 -4.57 -9.43
C THR A 110 2.33 -4.63 -8.48
N LEU A 111 2.51 -4.08 -7.27
CA LEU A 111 1.41 -3.85 -6.34
C LEU A 111 0.58 -2.64 -6.80
N PHE A 112 -0.67 -2.88 -7.20
CA PHE A 112 -1.57 -1.88 -7.73
C PHE A 112 -2.75 -1.63 -6.77
N LEU A 113 -2.75 -0.50 -6.09
CA LEU A 113 -3.73 -0.18 -5.04
C LEU A 113 -4.94 0.62 -5.53
N ASP A 114 -5.13 0.72 -6.85
CA ASP A 114 -6.22 1.48 -7.49
C ASP A 114 -6.22 2.99 -7.17
N ASP A 115 -5.14 3.56 -6.66
CA ASP A 115 -4.99 4.97 -6.31
C ASP A 115 -4.23 5.78 -7.39
N LEU A 116 -4.03 7.08 -7.15
CA LEU A 116 -3.30 7.97 -8.05
C LEU A 116 -1.86 7.51 -8.27
N ASP A 117 -1.19 7.12 -7.18
CA ASP A 117 0.21 6.70 -7.20
C ASP A 117 0.40 5.47 -8.09
N SER A 118 -0.58 4.54 -8.05
CA SER A 118 -0.58 3.33 -8.88
C SER A 118 -0.66 3.66 -10.38
N ILE A 119 -1.44 4.64 -10.80
CA ILE A 119 -1.51 5.06 -12.22
C ILE A 119 -0.20 5.71 -12.66
N ILE A 120 0.42 6.53 -11.81
CA ILE A 120 1.75 7.09 -12.07
C ILE A 120 2.77 5.96 -12.23
N GLY A 121 2.71 4.95 -11.36
CA GLY A 121 3.60 3.79 -11.42
C GLY A 121 3.48 2.99 -12.70
N VAL A 122 2.26 2.71 -13.15
CA VAL A 122 2.03 2.01 -14.43
C VAL A 122 2.66 2.78 -15.61
N ALA A 123 2.55 4.11 -15.60
CA ALA A 123 3.19 4.93 -16.64
C ALA A 123 4.74 4.86 -16.58
N GLN A 124 5.31 4.71 -15.39
CA GLN A 124 6.76 4.50 -15.24
C GLN A 124 7.18 3.12 -15.75
N ASN A 125 6.43 2.07 -15.40
CA ASN A 125 6.67 0.72 -15.93
C ASN A 125 6.63 0.68 -17.45
N ALA A 126 5.63 1.29 -18.06
CA ALA A 126 5.50 1.34 -19.51
C ALA A 126 6.70 2.03 -20.20
N LYS A 127 7.35 3.01 -19.55
CA LYS A 127 8.57 3.65 -20.07
C LYS A 127 9.78 2.72 -20.01
N SER A 128 9.85 1.83 -19.01
CA SER A 128 10.97 0.88 -18.84
C SER A 128 10.84 -0.38 -19.70
N SER A 129 9.70 -0.57 -20.38
CA SER A 129 9.37 -1.78 -21.16
C SER A 129 9.46 -3.08 -20.35
N THR A 130 9.32 -3.01 -19.03
CA THR A 130 9.40 -4.17 -18.15
C THR A 130 8.03 -4.87 -18.13
N ALA A 131 7.99 -6.16 -18.46
CA ALA A 131 6.79 -6.97 -18.31
C ALA A 131 6.47 -7.11 -16.82
N SER A 132 5.23 -6.83 -16.45
CA SER A 132 4.80 -6.88 -15.05
C SER A 132 3.36 -7.35 -14.96
N ASP A 133 3.14 -8.27 -14.02
CA ASP A 133 1.80 -8.62 -13.57
C ASP A 133 1.36 -7.65 -12.48
N TYR A 134 0.05 -7.52 -12.28
CA TYR A 134 -0.49 -6.59 -11.30
C TYR A 134 -1.27 -7.34 -10.23
N ILE A 135 -0.89 -7.12 -8.97
CA ILE A 135 -1.68 -7.58 -7.82
C ILE A 135 -2.49 -6.43 -7.27
N ARG A 136 -3.78 -6.66 -7.05
CA ARG A 136 -4.71 -5.68 -6.53
C ARG A 136 -5.70 -6.31 -5.55
N LEU A 137 -6.33 -5.47 -4.73
CA LEU A 137 -7.41 -5.88 -3.84
C LEU A 137 -8.76 -5.74 -4.54
N VAL A 138 -9.69 -6.68 -4.30
CA VAL A 138 -11.05 -6.53 -4.77
C VAL A 138 -11.72 -5.32 -4.11
N ASN A 139 -12.36 -4.48 -4.89
CA ASN A 139 -13.08 -3.32 -4.38
C ASN A 139 -14.51 -3.66 -3.96
N LYS A 140 -15.15 -2.71 -3.26
CA LYS A 140 -16.57 -2.79 -2.94
C LYS A 140 -17.40 -2.89 -4.23
N GLU A 141 -18.59 -3.46 -4.14
CA GLU A 141 -19.49 -3.70 -5.28
C GLU A 141 -19.68 -2.46 -6.16
N ASN A 142 -19.88 -1.32 -5.52
CA ASN A 142 -20.08 -0.02 -6.18
C ASN A 142 -18.83 0.56 -6.85
N GLU A 143 -17.65 0.05 -6.54
CA GLU A 143 -16.37 0.46 -7.13
C GLU A 143 -15.94 -0.46 -8.26
N LYS A 144 -16.60 -1.61 -8.44
CA LYS A 144 -16.23 -2.64 -9.43
C LYS A 144 -16.17 -2.09 -10.86
N SER A 145 -17.05 -1.16 -11.21
CA SER A 145 -17.04 -0.56 -12.56
C SER A 145 -15.78 0.27 -12.82
N LYS A 146 -15.32 1.06 -11.85
CA LYS A 146 -14.03 1.78 -11.93
C LYS A 146 -12.87 0.80 -11.99
N GLN A 147 -12.91 -0.21 -11.12
CA GLN A 147 -11.90 -1.27 -11.09
C GLN A 147 -11.83 -2.02 -12.43
N GLY A 148 -12.97 -2.33 -13.05
CA GLY A 148 -13.02 -2.97 -14.37
C GLY A 148 -12.39 -2.11 -15.47
N LYS A 149 -12.63 -0.79 -15.47
CA LYS A 149 -12.01 0.15 -16.42
C LYS A 149 -10.50 0.21 -16.25
N LEU A 150 -10.01 0.26 -15.00
CA LEU A 150 -8.57 0.23 -14.72
C LEU A 150 -7.96 -1.10 -15.16
N ALA A 151 -8.60 -2.24 -14.89
CA ALA A 151 -8.12 -3.55 -15.35
C ALA A 151 -8.00 -3.62 -16.87
N SER A 152 -9.03 -3.15 -17.60
CA SER A 152 -8.98 -3.10 -19.07
C SER A 152 -7.86 -2.19 -19.58
N PHE A 153 -7.65 -1.06 -18.92
CA PHE A 153 -6.55 -0.15 -19.25
C PHE A 153 -5.18 -0.80 -19.00
N LEU A 154 -4.98 -1.46 -17.86
CA LEU A 154 -3.72 -2.16 -17.54
C LEU A 154 -3.40 -3.22 -18.59
N ARG A 155 -4.39 -4.05 -18.98
CA ARG A 155 -4.19 -5.04 -20.06
C ARG A 155 -3.81 -4.40 -21.37
N SER A 156 -4.38 -3.23 -21.72
CA SER A 156 -4.05 -2.51 -22.95
C SER A 156 -2.63 -1.90 -22.95
N LYS A 157 -1.98 -1.81 -21.80
CA LYS A 157 -0.64 -1.25 -21.63
C LYS A 157 0.42 -2.31 -21.31
N GLY A 158 0.00 -3.49 -20.92
CA GLY A 158 0.85 -4.64 -20.69
C GLY A 158 1.19 -5.42 -21.96
N THR A 159 1.88 -6.52 -21.77
CA THR A 159 2.06 -7.55 -22.80
C THR A 159 0.80 -8.43 -22.88
N ASP A 160 0.68 -9.26 -23.92
CA ASP A 160 -0.44 -10.20 -24.09
C ASP A 160 -0.55 -11.20 -22.93
N SER A 161 0.57 -11.46 -22.24
CA SER A 161 0.67 -12.35 -21.06
C SER A 161 0.50 -11.63 -19.71
N THR A 162 0.25 -10.30 -19.70
CA THR A 162 0.08 -9.55 -18.44
C THR A 162 -1.13 -10.02 -17.65
N GLU A 163 -0.92 -10.49 -16.44
CA GLU A 163 -1.98 -10.91 -15.52
C GLU A 163 -2.39 -9.81 -14.56
N ILE A 164 -3.67 -9.82 -14.19
CA ILE A 164 -4.22 -8.94 -13.14
C ILE A 164 -4.84 -9.82 -12.06
N ILE A 165 -4.05 -10.05 -11.03
CA ILE A 165 -4.42 -10.89 -9.90
C ILE A 165 -5.24 -10.05 -8.92
N THR A 166 -6.49 -10.43 -8.70
CA THR A 166 -7.37 -9.70 -7.78
C THR A 166 -7.64 -10.51 -6.53
N LEU A 167 -7.05 -10.09 -5.42
CA LEU A 167 -7.25 -10.74 -4.12
C LEU A 167 -8.65 -10.46 -3.58
N ASN A 168 -9.42 -11.51 -3.33
CA ASN A 168 -10.84 -11.44 -2.94
C ASN A 168 -11.13 -12.03 -1.55
N SER A 169 -10.14 -12.26 -0.72
CA SER A 169 -10.31 -12.87 0.60
C SER A 169 -10.99 -11.96 1.63
N ALA A 170 -11.38 -12.55 2.75
CA ALA A 170 -11.80 -11.80 3.94
C ALA A 170 -10.67 -10.86 4.44
N ILE A 171 -9.40 -11.20 4.14
CA ILE A 171 -8.21 -10.39 4.40
C ILE A 171 -8.22 -9.10 3.60
N SER A 172 -8.49 -9.17 2.30
CA SER A 172 -8.50 -7.99 1.43
C SER A 172 -9.54 -6.96 1.91
N LYS A 173 -10.67 -7.40 2.46
CA LYS A 173 -11.67 -6.52 3.07
C LYS A 173 -11.16 -5.86 4.36
N LYS A 174 -10.40 -6.57 5.18
CA LYS A 174 -9.80 -6.03 6.41
C LYS A 174 -8.67 -5.05 6.08
N ILE A 175 -7.76 -5.40 5.18
CA ILE A 175 -6.65 -4.53 4.74
C ILE A 175 -7.17 -3.19 4.22
N ARG A 176 -8.23 -3.19 3.41
CA ARG A 176 -8.82 -1.94 2.89
C ARG A 176 -9.44 -1.06 3.96
N LYS A 177 -9.97 -1.65 5.02
CA LYS A 177 -10.55 -0.89 6.14
C LYS A 177 -9.48 -0.30 7.07
N GLN A 178 -8.32 -0.93 7.14
CA GLN A 178 -7.30 -0.69 8.16
C GLN A 178 -5.93 -0.65 7.49
N GLN A 179 -5.66 0.44 6.77
CA GLN A 179 -4.36 0.68 6.13
C GLN A 179 -3.30 0.97 7.18
N SER A 180 -2.63 -0.08 7.64
CA SER A 180 -1.50 -0.01 8.58
C SER A 180 -0.17 -0.32 7.87
N SER A 181 0.94 -0.14 8.60
CA SER A 181 2.26 -0.53 8.10
C SER A 181 2.35 -2.04 7.90
N VAL A 182 1.74 -2.82 8.79
CA VAL A 182 1.70 -4.29 8.67
C VAL A 182 0.88 -4.72 7.45
N SER A 183 -0.24 -4.05 7.17
CA SER A 183 -1.06 -4.38 6.00
C SER A 183 -0.33 -4.17 4.68
N LEU A 184 0.51 -3.13 4.57
CA LEU A 184 1.35 -2.95 3.38
C LEU A 184 2.43 -4.03 3.29
N CYS A 185 3.13 -4.34 4.39
CA CYS A 185 4.14 -5.40 4.41
C CYS A 185 3.53 -6.76 4.02
N LEU A 186 2.31 -7.06 4.47
CA LEU A 186 1.57 -8.25 4.05
C LEU A 186 1.29 -8.24 2.53
N LEU A 187 0.82 -7.14 1.97
CA LEU A 187 0.58 -7.04 0.52
C LEU A 187 1.88 -7.18 -0.29
N VAL A 188 2.96 -6.58 0.17
CA VAL A 188 4.28 -6.73 -0.46
C VAL A 188 4.77 -8.18 -0.38
N SER A 189 4.59 -8.85 0.76
CA SER A 189 4.97 -10.27 0.88
C SER A 189 4.14 -11.17 -0.05
N ILE A 190 2.85 -10.89 -0.23
CA ILE A 190 2.00 -11.57 -1.22
C ILE A 190 2.53 -11.35 -2.64
N ALA A 191 2.87 -10.11 -2.98
CA ALA A 191 3.44 -9.78 -4.29
C ALA A 191 4.79 -10.50 -4.50
N ALA A 192 5.61 -10.63 -3.45
CA ALA A 192 6.87 -11.34 -3.50
C ALA A 192 6.70 -12.84 -3.79
N VAL A 193 5.72 -13.49 -3.16
CA VAL A 193 5.36 -14.89 -3.47
C VAL A 193 5.04 -15.04 -4.96
N LYS A 194 4.18 -14.18 -5.50
CA LYS A 194 3.82 -14.23 -6.93
C LYS A 194 5.02 -13.92 -7.84
N THR A 195 5.87 -12.96 -7.47
CA THR A 195 7.11 -12.67 -8.22
C THR A 195 8.02 -13.87 -8.24
N PHE A 196 8.25 -14.52 -7.10
CA PHE A 196 9.12 -15.70 -7.00
C PHE A 196 8.63 -16.83 -7.89
N PHE A 197 7.36 -17.21 -7.77
CA PHE A 197 6.78 -18.31 -8.56
C PHE A 197 6.62 -17.98 -10.05
N ASN A 198 6.54 -16.69 -10.40
CA ASN A 198 6.60 -16.26 -11.79
C ASN A 198 8.03 -16.31 -12.37
N GLY A 199 9.06 -16.55 -11.56
CA GLY A 199 10.46 -16.46 -11.98
C GLY A 199 10.95 -15.03 -12.18
N GLY A 200 10.21 -14.03 -11.69
CA GLY A 200 10.59 -12.62 -11.66
C GLY A 200 11.58 -12.31 -10.54
N LYS A 201 12.11 -11.09 -10.55
CA LYS A 201 13.09 -10.61 -9.55
C LYS A 201 12.57 -9.45 -8.73
N TYR A 202 11.70 -8.63 -9.29
CA TYR A 202 11.33 -7.35 -8.70
C TYR A 202 9.87 -7.29 -8.30
N VAL A 203 9.64 -6.80 -7.09
CA VAL A 203 8.32 -6.37 -6.63
C VAL A 203 8.29 -4.86 -6.70
N TYR A 204 7.49 -4.31 -7.60
CA TYR A 204 7.34 -2.86 -7.73
C TYR A 204 6.23 -2.34 -6.82
N VAL A 205 6.58 -1.38 -5.97
CA VAL A 205 5.64 -0.66 -5.10
C VAL A 205 5.66 0.81 -5.49
N TYR A 206 4.68 1.21 -6.28
CA TYR A 206 4.51 2.60 -6.69
C TYR A 206 3.63 3.32 -5.69
N GLN A 207 4.25 3.80 -4.65
CA GLN A 207 3.62 4.64 -3.65
C GLN A 207 4.52 5.84 -3.38
N LEU A 208 3.91 7.01 -3.28
CA LEU A 208 4.59 8.21 -2.83
C LEU A 208 4.71 8.18 -1.31
N SER A 209 5.78 8.75 -0.79
CA SER A 209 5.93 8.95 0.65
C SER A 209 4.79 9.83 1.16
N LYS A 210 4.02 9.29 2.11
CA LYS A 210 2.88 9.99 2.71
C LYS A 210 3.30 10.56 4.06
N MET A 211 2.99 11.84 4.26
CA MET A 211 3.26 12.52 5.52
C MET A 211 2.53 11.86 6.68
N ASN A 212 3.18 11.80 7.83
CA ASN A 212 2.56 11.29 9.04
C ASN A 212 1.67 12.40 9.65
N PRO A 213 0.38 12.17 9.84
CA PRO A 213 -0.50 13.16 10.47
C PRO A 213 -0.35 13.23 12.00
N ASP A 214 0.47 12.36 12.61
CA ASP A 214 0.69 12.33 14.06
C ASP A 214 1.89 13.19 14.45
N PRO A 215 1.66 14.42 14.98
CA PRO A 215 2.73 15.33 15.40
C PRO A 215 3.49 14.84 16.64
N SER A 216 2.96 13.86 17.38
CA SER A 216 3.65 13.31 18.57
C SER A 216 4.83 12.41 18.19
N ASN A 217 4.87 11.91 16.97
CA ASN A 217 5.96 11.09 16.46
C ASN A 217 7.10 11.96 15.87
N VAL A 218 7.86 12.58 16.74
CA VAL A 218 8.89 13.61 16.43
C VAL A 218 10.02 13.11 15.53
N PHE A 219 10.13 11.80 15.30
CA PHE A 219 11.22 11.20 14.53
C PHE A 219 10.84 10.76 13.11
N ASN A 220 9.55 10.70 12.76
CA ASN A 220 9.10 10.24 11.47
C ASN A 220 8.10 11.19 10.83
N ILE A 221 8.57 12.02 9.90
CA ILE A 221 7.72 12.86 9.04
C ILE A 221 6.92 12.02 8.03
N TRP A 222 7.41 10.84 7.71
CA TRP A 222 6.77 9.91 6.79
C TRP A 222 5.98 8.84 7.55
N LYS A 223 4.86 8.41 7.00
CA LYS A 223 4.21 7.18 7.46
C LYS A 223 5.17 6.02 7.34
N LYS A 224 5.34 5.23 8.40
CA LYS A 224 6.25 4.08 8.41
C LYS A 224 5.99 3.11 7.26
N SER A 225 4.72 2.90 6.89
CA SER A 225 4.36 2.06 5.74
C SER A 225 5.01 2.51 4.42
N MET A 226 5.23 3.83 4.25
CA MET A 226 5.81 4.43 3.04
C MET A 226 7.17 5.07 3.34
N HIS A 227 7.94 4.49 4.24
CA HIS A 227 9.27 4.95 4.60
C HIS A 227 10.34 4.08 3.93
N PRO A 228 11.46 4.64 3.42
CA PRO A 228 12.55 3.86 2.83
C PRO A 228 13.06 2.71 3.71
N ASN A 229 13.12 2.92 5.03
CA ASN A 229 13.57 1.88 5.98
C ASN A 229 12.66 0.65 6.00
N THR A 230 11.34 0.80 5.78
CA THR A 230 10.43 -0.34 5.71
C THR A 230 10.81 -1.26 4.56
N PHE A 231 11.05 -0.68 3.38
CA PHE A 231 11.44 -1.45 2.20
C PHE A 231 12.87 -2.00 2.31
N LYS A 232 13.77 -1.25 2.98
CA LYS A 232 15.09 -1.75 3.31
C LYS A 232 15.03 -2.99 4.21
N HIS A 233 14.26 -2.96 5.30
CA HIS A 233 14.11 -4.13 6.19
C HIS A 233 13.47 -5.33 5.48
N LEU A 234 12.50 -5.10 4.59
CA LEU A 234 11.92 -6.17 3.79
C LEU A 234 12.97 -6.78 2.83
N ASN A 235 13.77 -5.96 2.17
CA ASN A 235 14.86 -6.45 1.31
C ASN A 235 15.94 -7.17 2.11
N ASP A 236 16.29 -6.69 3.31
CA ASP A 236 17.25 -7.37 4.21
C ASP A 236 16.74 -8.78 4.59
N ILE A 237 15.43 -8.95 4.79
CA ILE A 237 14.82 -10.26 5.08
C ILE A 237 14.91 -11.18 3.86
N TYR A 238 14.54 -10.72 2.66
CA TYR A 238 14.65 -11.55 1.45
C TYR A 238 16.09 -11.97 1.17
N ALA A 239 17.06 -11.08 1.40
CA ALA A 239 18.48 -11.42 1.30
C ALA A 239 18.92 -12.45 2.36
N GLY A 240 18.42 -12.33 3.61
CA GLY A 240 18.70 -13.29 4.67
C GLY A 240 18.10 -14.68 4.43
N LEU A 241 17.05 -14.76 3.63
CA LEU A 241 16.43 -16.01 3.18
C LEU A 241 17.09 -16.58 1.88
N ASP A 242 18.15 -15.95 1.39
CA ASP A 242 18.82 -16.25 0.11
C ASP A 242 17.88 -16.19 -1.11
N LEU A 243 16.83 -15.38 -1.02
CA LEU A 243 15.88 -15.18 -2.09
C LEU A 243 16.37 -14.07 -3.02
N HIS A 244 16.44 -14.37 -4.32
CA HIS A 244 16.81 -13.39 -5.35
C HIS A 244 15.66 -12.42 -5.67
N LEU A 245 14.99 -11.93 -4.64
CA LEU A 245 13.89 -10.97 -4.73
C LEU A 245 14.30 -9.59 -4.24
N GLN A 246 13.82 -8.56 -4.91
CA GLN A 246 14.07 -7.17 -4.51
C GLN A 246 12.82 -6.31 -4.65
N ILE A 247 12.49 -5.58 -3.58
CA ILE A 247 11.42 -4.59 -3.62
C ILE A 247 11.98 -3.29 -4.18
N GLN A 248 11.33 -2.79 -5.23
CA GLN A 248 11.65 -1.53 -5.90
C GLN A 248 10.57 -0.49 -5.60
N THR A 249 11.00 0.70 -5.23
CA THR A 249 10.11 1.84 -4.90
C THR A 249 10.48 3.08 -5.72
N PRO A 250 10.28 3.08 -7.06
CA PRO A 250 10.89 4.05 -7.96
C PRO A 250 10.40 5.48 -7.79
N ILE A 251 9.24 5.68 -7.16
CA ILE A 251 8.63 7.00 -6.97
C ILE A 251 8.54 7.44 -5.50
N LEU A 252 9.04 6.64 -4.57
CA LEU A 252 8.83 6.83 -3.13
C LEU A 252 9.22 8.23 -2.64
N LEU A 253 10.38 8.71 -3.04
CA LEU A 253 10.90 10.04 -2.70
C LEU A 253 10.87 10.99 -3.92
N LYS A 254 9.79 10.93 -4.70
CA LYS A 254 9.58 11.86 -5.82
C LYS A 254 8.42 12.81 -5.55
N SER A 255 8.51 13.97 -6.15
CA SER A 255 7.45 14.96 -6.13
C SER A 255 6.26 14.52 -6.98
N VAL A 256 5.05 14.59 -6.43
CA VAL A 256 3.83 14.32 -7.19
C VAL A 256 3.68 15.28 -8.36
N GLN A 257 4.12 16.54 -8.19
CA GLN A 257 4.03 17.56 -9.24
C GLN A 257 4.89 17.19 -10.45
N SER A 258 6.18 16.85 -10.23
CA SER A 258 7.07 16.44 -11.31
C SER A 258 6.55 15.19 -12.04
N LEU A 259 6.06 14.21 -11.30
CA LEU A 259 5.52 12.97 -11.86
C LEU A 259 4.24 13.22 -12.68
N MET A 260 3.39 14.13 -12.22
CA MET A 260 2.15 14.49 -12.91
C MET A 260 2.40 15.31 -14.19
N LEU A 261 3.42 16.16 -14.20
CA LEU A 261 3.80 16.91 -15.41
C LEU A 261 4.22 15.94 -16.52
N ASP A 262 5.01 14.93 -16.17
CA ASP A 262 5.54 13.92 -17.10
C ASP A 262 4.53 12.82 -17.45
N LEU A 263 3.35 12.80 -16.81
CA LEU A 263 2.36 11.76 -17.02
C LEU A 263 1.67 11.92 -18.37
N PRO A 264 1.70 10.91 -19.27
CA PRO A 264 1.02 10.99 -20.56
C PRO A 264 -0.49 11.16 -20.40
N LYS A 265 -1.14 11.87 -21.35
CA LYS A 265 -2.56 12.20 -21.33
C LYS A 265 -3.47 10.98 -21.13
N GLU A 266 -3.14 9.86 -21.76
CA GLU A 266 -3.90 8.61 -21.66
C GLU A 266 -3.94 8.03 -20.24
N TYR A 267 -2.87 8.24 -19.45
CA TYR A 267 -2.85 7.88 -18.03
C TYR A 267 -3.58 8.93 -17.18
N LYS A 268 -3.44 10.23 -17.50
CA LYS A 268 -4.20 11.30 -16.83
C LYS A 268 -5.71 11.04 -16.90
N ILE A 269 -6.22 10.60 -18.05
CA ILE A 269 -7.66 10.24 -18.22
C ILE A 269 -8.10 9.13 -17.26
N GLN A 270 -7.22 8.25 -16.82
CA GLN A 270 -7.54 7.18 -15.87
C GLN A 270 -7.63 7.64 -14.41
N ILE A 271 -7.15 8.83 -14.09
CA ILE A 271 -7.18 9.38 -12.72
C ILE A 271 -8.61 9.37 -12.15
N LYS A 272 -9.61 9.71 -12.96
CA LYS A 272 -11.04 9.66 -12.57
C LYS A 272 -11.54 8.26 -12.14
N ASN A 273 -10.85 7.21 -12.57
CA ASN A 273 -11.18 5.84 -12.22
C ASN A 273 -10.44 5.35 -10.97
N THR A 274 -9.48 6.11 -10.45
CA THR A 274 -8.75 5.77 -9.22
C THR A 274 -9.57 6.09 -7.97
N ILE A 275 -9.22 5.44 -6.86
CA ILE A 275 -9.99 5.47 -5.62
C ILE A 275 -9.04 5.87 -4.50
N SER A 276 -9.33 7.00 -3.84
CA SER A 276 -8.56 7.47 -2.69
C SER A 276 -9.42 7.60 -1.42
N CYS A 277 -10.75 7.68 -1.58
CA CYS A 277 -11.67 7.97 -0.50
C CYS A 277 -12.02 6.72 0.31
N VAL A 278 -11.82 6.75 1.62
CA VAL A 278 -12.22 5.68 2.55
C VAL A 278 -13.72 5.74 2.91
N ARG A 279 -14.41 6.84 2.60
CA ARG A 279 -15.80 7.16 2.98
C ARG A 279 -16.78 7.19 1.79
N MET A 280 -16.46 6.49 0.71
CA MET A 280 -17.37 6.33 -0.42
C MET A 280 -18.68 5.68 0.04
N ASN A 281 -19.80 6.14 -0.45
CA ASN A 281 -21.20 5.80 -0.11
C ASN A 281 -21.81 6.60 1.01
N ARG A 282 -22.27 7.78 0.68
CA ARG A 282 -23.28 8.49 1.44
C ARG A 282 -24.52 8.64 0.57
N ASN A 283 -25.67 8.38 1.14
CA ASN A 283 -27.00 8.62 0.53
C ASN A 283 -27.19 7.96 -0.86
N GLY A 284 -26.62 6.78 -1.10
CA GLY A 284 -26.77 6.04 -2.36
C GLY A 284 -25.91 6.52 -3.52
N ALA A 285 -25.19 7.65 -3.40
CA ALA A 285 -24.26 8.11 -4.42
C ALA A 285 -22.86 7.49 -4.25
N ILE A 286 -22.28 7.04 -5.38
CA ILE A 286 -20.96 6.38 -5.43
C ILE A 286 -19.85 7.44 -5.64
N LEU A 287 -19.93 8.55 -4.93
CA LEU A 287 -18.95 9.63 -5.05
C LEU A 287 -18.01 9.65 -3.84
N PRO A 288 -16.72 9.97 -4.05
CA PRO A 288 -15.82 10.28 -2.95
C PRO A 288 -16.37 11.47 -2.14
N CYS A 289 -16.13 11.47 -0.83
CA CYS A 289 -16.70 12.52 0.03
C CYS A 289 -16.13 13.92 -0.26
N GLY A 290 -14.90 14.03 -0.72
CA GLY A 290 -14.22 15.30 -1.03
C GLY A 290 -13.65 16.07 0.18
N ILE A 291 -13.89 15.59 1.41
CA ILE A 291 -13.58 16.30 2.66
C ILE A 291 -12.65 15.55 3.62
N CYS A 292 -12.52 14.22 3.47
CA CYS A 292 -11.57 13.47 4.31
C CYS A 292 -10.12 13.76 3.88
N LEU A 293 -9.18 13.51 4.77
CA LEU A 293 -7.75 13.75 4.55
C LEU A 293 -7.24 13.19 3.22
N SER A 294 -7.62 11.96 2.86
CA SER A 294 -7.19 11.35 1.59
C SER A 294 -7.77 12.05 0.35
N CYS A 295 -9.02 12.55 0.43
CA CYS A 295 -9.60 13.36 -0.64
C CYS A 295 -8.93 14.72 -0.72
N LEU A 296 -8.66 15.35 0.41
CA LEU A 296 -8.00 16.65 0.47
C LEU A 296 -6.57 16.57 -0.09
N GLN A 297 -5.79 15.59 0.32
CA GLN A 297 -4.44 15.34 -0.23
C GLN A 297 -4.46 15.14 -1.76
N ARG A 298 -5.44 14.39 -2.27
CA ARG A 298 -5.61 14.20 -3.71
C ARG A 298 -5.98 15.48 -4.43
N LYS A 299 -6.92 16.26 -3.91
CA LYS A 299 -7.31 17.55 -4.48
C LYS A 299 -6.12 18.52 -4.54
N ILE A 300 -5.34 18.60 -3.44
CA ILE A 300 -4.13 19.42 -3.37
C ILE A 300 -3.12 18.98 -4.44
N ALA A 301 -2.84 17.68 -4.53
CA ALA A 301 -1.90 17.12 -5.50
C ALA A 301 -2.31 17.45 -6.96
N LEU A 302 -3.57 17.29 -7.30
CA LEU A 302 -4.06 17.57 -8.66
C LEU A 302 -4.14 19.05 -8.95
N SER A 303 -4.55 19.88 -7.98
CA SER A 303 -4.61 21.33 -8.12
C SER A 303 -3.23 21.94 -8.33
N SER A 304 -2.22 21.47 -7.61
CA SER A 304 -0.84 21.97 -7.76
C SER A 304 -0.25 21.76 -9.16
N CYS A 305 -0.86 20.86 -9.95
CA CYS A 305 -0.44 20.54 -11.33
C CYS A 305 -1.45 20.99 -12.40
N ASN A 306 -2.47 21.77 -12.04
CA ASN A 306 -3.60 22.15 -12.90
C ASN A 306 -4.24 20.92 -13.58
N SER A 307 -4.41 19.84 -12.83
CA SER A 307 -4.88 18.55 -13.33
C SER A 307 -6.26 18.16 -12.78
N GLU A 308 -7.00 19.09 -12.18
CA GLU A 308 -8.35 18.90 -11.62
C GLU A 308 -9.34 18.40 -12.66
N VAL A 309 -9.19 18.79 -13.92
CA VAL A 309 -10.02 18.35 -15.06
C VAL A 309 -9.99 16.83 -15.27
N TYR A 310 -8.96 16.15 -14.81
CA TYR A 310 -8.83 14.70 -14.89
C TYR A 310 -9.38 13.98 -13.66
N ASP A 311 -9.79 14.72 -12.64
CA ASP A 311 -10.29 14.13 -11.41
C ASP A 311 -11.71 13.58 -11.53
N THR A 312 -12.14 12.87 -10.50
CA THR A 312 -13.53 12.41 -10.36
C THR A 312 -14.38 13.50 -9.73
N PHE A 313 -15.71 13.40 -9.88
CA PHE A 313 -16.63 14.23 -9.09
C PHE A 313 -16.62 13.82 -7.64
N TYR A 314 -16.85 14.78 -6.75
CA TYR A 314 -16.93 14.60 -5.31
C TYR A 314 -18.33 14.98 -4.80
N HIS A 315 -18.68 14.47 -3.62
CA HIS A 315 -19.86 14.94 -2.90
C HIS A 315 -19.68 16.42 -2.47
N CYS A 316 -18.50 16.75 -1.93
CA CYS A 316 -18.06 18.12 -1.69
C CYS A 316 -16.94 18.43 -2.68
N ASP A 317 -17.22 19.21 -3.70
CA ASP A 317 -16.29 19.56 -4.77
C ASP A 317 -15.15 20.47 -4.31
N TYR A 318 -14.26 20.84 -5.24
CA TYR A 318 -13.10 21.70 -4.98
C TYR A 318 -13.52 23.06 -4.41
N GLU A 319 -14.58 23.66 -4.97
CA GLU A 319 -15.07 25.00 -4.63
C GLU A 319 -15.96 25.02 -3.39
N GLN A 320 -16.26 23.87 -2.79
CA GLN A 320 -17.09 23.78 -1.59
C GLN A 320 -16.36 24.37 -0.40
N LYS A 321 -16.82 25.53 0.08
CA LYS A 321 -16.29 26.15 1.31
C LYS A 321 -16.83 25.45 2.55
N ILE A 322 -16.08 25.52 3.65
CA ILE A 322 -16.49 24.95 4.95
C ILE A 322 -17.83 25.52 5.40
N SER A 323 -18.05 26.83 5.19
CA SER A 323 -19.30 27.52 5.51
C SER A 323 -20.52 26.95 4.83
N ASP A 324 -20.34 26.38 3.62
CA ASP A 324 -21.42 25.95 2.75
C ASP A 324 -21.78 24.47 2.97
N ILE A 325 -21.07 23.78 3.88
CA ILE A 325 -21.37 22.40 4.25
C ILE A 325 -22.48 22.41 5.31
N GLU A 326 -23.69 21.99 4.89
CA GLU A 326 -24.86 21.97 5.77
C GLU A 326 -24.75 20.88 6.87
N ASN A 327 -24.18 19.73 6.55
CA ASN A 327 -24.07 18.62 7.49
C ASN A 327 -22.92 18.87 8.48
N ASP A 328 -23.25 19.00 9.78
CA ASP A 328 -22.27 19.26 10.83
C ASP A 328 -21.20 18.18 10.96
N GLY A 329 -21.55 16.91 10.75
CA GLY A 329 -20.59 15.80 10.76
C GLY A 329 -19.58 15.91 9.62
N ASP A 330 -20.01 16.36 8.44
CA ASP A 330 -19.12 16.57 7.29
C ASP A 330 -18.25 17.81 7.49
N ARG A 331 -18.83 18.88 8.04
CA ARG A 331 -18.08 20.08 8.40
C ARG A 331 -16.98 19.76 9.41
N THR A 332 -17.28 18.99 10.44
CA THR A 332 -16.28 18.53 11.44
C THR A 332 -15.15 17.75 10.79
N ILE A 333 -15.46 16.79 9.91
CA ILE A 333 -14.45 16.00 9.22
C ILE A 333 -13.56 16.86 8.34
N PHE A 334 -14.13 17.84 7.65
CA PHE A 334 -13.35 18.73 6.80
C PHE A 334 -12.42 19.61 7.63
N LEU A 335 -12.91 20.19 8.72
CA LEU A 335 -12.11 20.97 9.67
C LEU A 335 -10.96 20.13 10.25
N GLU A 336 -11.24 18.91 10.72
CA GLU A 336 -10.21 18.00 11.22
C GLU A 336 -9.16 17.69 10.14
N SER A 337 -9.60 17.48 8.89
CA SER A 337 -8.67 17.20 7.78
C SER A 337 -7.78 18.41 7.47
N ILE A 338 -8.32 19.63 7.51
CA ILE A 338 -7.56 20.87 7.33
C ILE A 338 -6.57 21.05 8.48
N GLN A 339 -7.02 20.91 9.74
CA GLN A 339 -6.16 21.02 10.92
C GLN A 339 -5.01 20.02 10.88
N GLN A 340 -5.27 18.79 10.42
CA GLN A 340 -4.22 17.79 10.23
C GLN A 340 -3.21 18.24 9.16
N MET A 341 -3.67 18.82 8.04
CA MET A 341 -2.79 19.33 6.99
C MET A 341 -1.95 20.52 7.48
N GLU A 342 -2.54 21.45 8.21
CA GLU A 342 -1.83 22.58 8.83
C GLU A 342 -0.77 22.10 9.82
N SER A 343 -1.11 21.12 10.66
CA SER A 343 -0.17 20.52 11.59
C SER A 343 1.01 19.86 10.88
N ILE A 344 0.75 19.15 9.77
CA ILE A 344 1.79 18.56 8.94
C ILE A 344 2.70 19.66 8.35
N CYS A 345 2.13 20.71 7.74
CA CYS A 345 2.91 21.78 7.14
C CYS A 345 3.78 22.52 8.16
N SER A 346 3.20 22.88 9.30
CA SER A 346 3.94 23.53 10.41
C SER A 346 5.07 22.64 10.95
N TYR A 347 4.79 21.35 11.10
CA TYR A 347 5.82 20.39 11.53
C TYR A 347 6.96 20.29 10.53
N LEU A 348 6.66 20.22 9.23
CA LEU A 348 7.66 20.15 8.16
C LEU A 348 8.56 21.39 8.16
N GLU A 349 8.00 22.59 8.28
CA GLU A 349 8.76 23.85 8.34
C GLU A 349 9.78 23.84 9.50
N ASN A 350 9.38 23.33 10.67
CA ASN A 350 10.24 23.22 11.83
C ASN A 350 11.35 22.16 11.69
N LYS A 351 11.12 21.13 10.88
CA LYS A 351 12.04 19.98 10.72
C LYS A 351 12.90 20.03 9.46
N LEU A 352 12.64 20.95 8.55
CA LEU A 352 13.38 21.08 7.30
C LEU A 352 14.91 20.95 7.43
N PRO A 353 15.58 21.59 8.43
CA PRO A 353 17.03 21.50 8.56
C PRO A 353 17.54 20.09 8.91
N MET A 354 16.68 19.20 9.38
CA MET A 354 17.05 17.84 9.79
C MET A 354 16.85 16.80 8.68
N LEU A 355 16.24 17.19 7.57
CA LEU A 355 15.92 16.33 6.44
C LEU A 355 17.05 16.30 5.42
N SER A 356 17.14 15.22 4.66
CA SER A 356 17.95 15.20 3.44
C SER A 356 17.48 16.26 2.44
N LEU A 357 18.33 16.67 1.51
CA LEU A 357 17.97 17.67 0.51
C LEU A 357 16.75 17.24 -0.33
N GLU A 358 16.64 15.95 -0.64
CA GLU A 358 15.52 15.40 -1.39
C GLU A 358 14.23 15.47 -0.59
N GLU A 359 14.25 15.07 0.68
CA GLU A 359 13.10 15.17 1.58
C GLU A 359 12.68 16.62 1.83
N GLN A 360 13.64 17.54 1.98
CA GLN A 360 13.37 18.99 2.08
C GLN A 360 12.63 19.51 0.85
N TYR A 361 13.05 19.08 -0.34
CA TYR A 361 12.38 19.47 -1.58
C TYR A 361 10.93 19.02 -1.60
N ILE A 362 10.66 17.74 -1.33
CA ILE A 362 9.31 17.19 -1.30
C ILE A 362 8.44 17.86 -0.22
N ALA A 363 9.01 18.09 0.97
CA ALA A 363 8.30 18.75 2.06
C ALA A 363 7.87 20.19 1.70
N LYS A 364 8.76 20.96 1.07
CA LYS A 364 8.46 22.33 0.58
C LYS A 364 7.40 22.33 -0.51
N GLU A 365 7.51 21.43 -1.49
CA GLU A 365 6.48 21.31 -2.53
C GLU A 365 5.11 20.97 -1.95
N PHE A 366 5.06 20.03 -1.00
CA PHE A 366 3.82 19.66 -0.33
C PHE A 366 3.18 20.85 0.41
N ALA A 367 3.97 21.58 1.20
CA ALA A 367 3.47 22.75 1.93
C ALA A 367 2.99 23.86 0.97
N ASN A 368 3.77 24.16 -0.07
CA ASN A 368 3.37 25.13 -1.10
C ASN A 368 2.09 24.73 -1.82
N ALA A 369 1.94 23.45 -2.18
CA ALA A 369 0.73 22.94 -2.81
C ALA A 369 -0.50 23.10 -1.91
N TYR A 370 -0.36 22.85 -0.61
CA TYR A 370 -1.40 23.03 0.38
C TYR A 370 -1.84 24.52 0.48
N TYR A 371 -0.90 25.44 0.66
CA TYR A 371 -1.22 26.87 0.78
C TYR A 371 -1.82 27.45 -0.51
N GLN A 372 -1.34 27.01 -1.68
CA GLN A 372 -1.96 27.38 -2.97
C GLN A 372 -3.40 26.88 -3.08
N TYR A 373 -3.67 25.64 -2.68
CA TYR A 373 -5.02 25.08 -2.66
C TYR A 373 -5.95 25.87 -1.71
N MET A 374 -5.49 26.16 -0.50
CA MET A 374 -6.28 26.94 0.48
C MET A 374 -6.59 28.33 -0.06
N THR A 375 -5.62 29.03 -0.66
CA THR A 375 -5.83 30.34 -1.27
C THR A 375 -6.81 30.29 -2.44
N LYS A 376 -6.72 29.24 -3.27
CA LYS A 376 -7.56 29.12 -4.47
C LYS A 376 -9.01 28.76 -4.19
N TYR A 377 -9.26 27.91 -3.18
CA TYR A 377 -10.56 27.28 -2.97
C TYR A 377 -11.21 27.53 -1.61
N GLN A 378 -10.50 27.96 -0.58
CA GLN A 378 -11.01 28.09 0.77
C GLN A 378 -11.02 29.53 1.31
N THR A 379 -10.36 30.47 0.65
CA THR A 379 -10.52 31.91 0.88
C THR A 379 -11.63 32.47 0.00
#